data_228d067b945a85df9c6dff06bb02331d
#
_entry.id   228d067b945a85df9c6dff06bb02331d
#
_cell.length_a   1.000
_cell.length_b   1.000
_cell.length_c   1.000
_cell.angle_alpha   90.00
_cell.angle_beta   90.00
_cell.angle_gamma   90.00
#
_symmetry.space_group_name_H-M   'P 1'
#
loop_
_entity.id
_entity.type
_entity.pdbx_description
1 polymer ?
#
loop_
_entity_poly.entity_id
_entity_poly.type
_entity_poly.pdbx_seq_one_letter_code
_entity_poly.pdbx_strand_id
1 'polypeptide(L)'
;MIAFVAGPTDADGQSAVQLDFLNTTGGGALIDVPRLSVKTDGGDFRVAVVDTGSTGVLLSASAIAGVDRLPTLGTGSLTYSSSGRIMRGRWVVTSLTIAGRRGRIVTAPMPVLAVDEIACMPAVRRCTPERHPDHVAMLGIGFGRQHDHQPGATPDRNPLLNIAQPKGLPHRYVVTRYGIRLGTADTDFIMVKLVRDASGTDWSAPPACISLGEGQPACGTVLVDTGITGMFLTMPPDRLASIDGTPTIPSGTPVSIDLTPGNSAAPLKFAFVTGASADPAAPSRITLAGIGRRPTFVNTGAHILNRLDCLYDADAGLVGYRPVRQ
;
A
#
# COMPACT_ATOMS: atom_id res chain seq x y z
N MET A 1 34.46 2.90 -10.03
CA MET A 1 34.11 4.17 -9.35
C MET A 1 32.86 4.72 -10.03
N ILE A 2 31.68 4.50 -9.45
CA ILE A 2 30.40 4.95 -10.04
C ILE A 2 30.06 6.25 -9.33
N ALA A 3 29.99 7.34 -10.10
CA ALA A 3 29.68 8.67 -9.59
C ALA A 3 28.22 8.73 -9.08
N PHE A 4 28.03 9.12 -7.84
CA PHE A 4 26.74 9.52 -7.30
C PHE A 4 26.34 10.86 -7.94
N VAL A 5 25.26 10.85 -8.72
CA VAL A 5 24.61 12.11 -9.12
C VAL A 5 23.75 12.52 -7.93
N ALA A 6 24.15 13.58 -7.24
CA ALA A 6 23.35 14.22 -6.20
C ALA A 6 22.08 14.77 -6.85
N GLY A 7 20.91 14.38 -6.33
CA GLY A 7 19.63 14.97 -6.68
C GLY A 7 19.50 16.39 -6.10
N PRO A 8 18.45 17.15 -6.48
CA PRO A 8 18.21 18.48 -5.95
C PRO A 8 18.05 18.44 -4.43
N THR A 9 18.74 19.34 -3.73
CA THR A 9 18.58 19.58 -2.29
C THR A 9 17.41 20.54 -2.09
N ASP A 10 16.47 20.17 -1.21
CA ASP A 10 15.46 21.13 -0.72
C ASP A 10 16.09 22.15 0.22
N ALA A 11 15.36 23.25 0.53
CA ALA A 11 15.84 24.43 1.24
C ALA A 11 16.51 24.17 2.62
N ASP A 12 16.36 22.97 3.18
CA ASP A 12 16.95 22.56 4.47
C ASP A 12 18.18 21.65 4.34
N GLY A 13 18.76 21.48 3.14
CA GLY A 13 19.97 20.67 2.93
C GLY A 13 19.80 19.16 3.09
N GLN A 14 18.58 18.66 3.24
CA GLN A 14 18.30 17.22 3.29
C GLN A 14 18.26 16.64 1.87
N SER A 15 18.90 15.48 1.68
CA SER A 15 18.92 14.79 0.37
C SER A 15 17.58 14.14 0.10
N ALA A 16 16.74 14.77 -0.72
CA ALA A 16 15.51 14.15 -1.20
C ALA A 16 15.83 12.97 -2.13
N VAL A 17 15.09 11.87 -2.00
CA VAL A 17 15.20 10.70 -2.89
C VAL A 17 13.90 10.45 -3.60
N GLN A 18 13.96 10.33 -4.91
CA GLN A 18 12.84 9.90 -5.75
C GLN A 18 13.08 8.49 -6.26
N LEU A 19 12.20 7.55 -5.93
CA LEU A 19 12.19 6.19 -6.46
C LEU A 19 11.11 6.09 -7.54
N ASP A 20 11.48 6.21 -8.82
CA ASP A 20 10.51 6.11 -9.91
C ASP A 20 10.07 4.65 -10.12
N PHE A 21 8.77 4.41 -10.21
CA PHE A 21 8.26 3.07 -10.50
C PHE A 21 8.75 2.53 -11.85
N LEU A 22 8.95 1.22 -11.93
CA LEU A 22 9.48 0.56 -13.13
C LEU A 22 8.46 0.52 -14.26
N ASN A 23 7.19 0.43 -13.94
CA ASN A 23 6.09 0.21 -14.88
C ASN A 23 5.23 1.46 -15.13
N THR A 24 5.69 2.65 -14.74
CA THR A 24 5.07 3.92 -15.09
C THR A 24 5.98 4.71 -16.02
N THR A 25 5.46 5.15 -17.15
CA THR A 25 6.16 6.07 -18.06
C THR A 25 5.73 7.52 -17.76
N GLY A 26 6.62 8.48 -17.94
CA GLY A 26 6.33 9.88 -17.65
C GLY A 26 5.05 10.38 -18.33
N GLY A 27 4.12 10.92 -17.56
CA GLY A 27 2.85 11.46 -18.03
C GLY A 27 1.67 10.50 -18.09
N GLY A 28 1.89 9.17 -18.07
CA GLY A 28 0.82 8.17 -18.14
C GLY A 28 0.07 7.95 -16.83
N ALA A 29 -1.12 7.35 -16.94
CA ALA A 29 -1.88 6.86 -15.79
C ALA A 29 -1.23 5.59 -15.19
N LEU A 30 -1.40 5.39 -13.89
CA LEU A 30 -1.10 4.13 -13.23
C LEU A 30 -2.27 3.16 -13.46
N ILE A 31 -2.07 2.19 -14.33
CA ILE A 31 -3.10 1.20 -14.72
C ILE A 31 -2.88 -0.19 -14.11
N ASP A 32 -1.68 -0.47 -13.59
CA ASP A 32 -1.31 -1.71 -12.91
C ASP A 32 -0.69 -1.38 -11.55
N VAL A 33 -0.51 -2.38 -10.69
CA VAL A 33 0.15 -2.21 -9.39
C VAL A 33 1.58 -1.69 -9.57
N PRO A 34 2.01 -0.69 -8.78
CA PRO A 34 3.33 -0.09 -8.92
C PRO A 34 4.44 -1.07 -8.55
N ARG A 35 5.59 -0.96 -9.21
CA ARG A 35 6.71 -1.89 -9.06
C ARG A 35 8.03 -1.16 -8.86
N LEU A 36 8.85 -1.70 -7.96
CA LEU A 36 10.26 -1.32 -7.75
C LEU A 36 11.13 -2.57 -7.83
N SER A 37 12.43 -2.39 -7.98
CA SER A 37 13.40 -3.47 -7.82
C SER A 37 13.84 -3.58 -6.36
N VAL A 38 14.01 -4.81 -5.88
CA VAL A 38 14.53 -5.09 -4.53
C VAL A 38 15.54 -6.23 -4.60
N LYS A 39 16.57 -6.16 -3.78
CA LYS A 39 17.49 -7.26 -3.52
C LYS A 39 17.95 -7.26 -2.06
N THR A 40 18.29 -8.44 -1.56
CA THR A 40 19.05 -8.59 -0.32
C THR A 40 20.53 -8.38 -0.56
N ASP A 41 21.30 -8.22 0.50
CA ASP A 41 22.77 -8.19 0.37
C ASP A 41 23.29 -9.48 -0.27
N GLY A 42 24.19 -9.35 -1.26
CA GLY A 42 24.70 -10.47 -2.05
C GLY A 42 23.72 -11.14 -3.01
N GLY A 43 22.44 -10.70 -3.06
CA GLY A 43 21.41 -11.25 -3.95
C GLY A 43 21.23 -10.46 -5.25
N ASP A 44 20.43 -11.03 -6.15
CA ASP A 44 20.02 -10.41 -7.41
C ASP A 44 18.75 -9.57 -7.25
N PHE A 45 18.60 -8.55 -8.10
CA PHE A 45 17.38 -7.74 -8.13
C PHE A 45 16.17 -8.56 -8.58
N ARG A 46 15.07 -8.38 -7.84
CA ARG A 46 13.74 -8.89 -8.16
C ARG A 46 12.79 -7.72 -8.33
N VAL A 47 11.86 -7.84 -9.26
CA VAL A 47 10.77 -6.86 -9.42
C VAL A 47 9.71 -7.15 -8.37
N ALA A 48 9.49 -6.19 -7.48
CA ALA A 48 8.55 -6.31 -6.37
C ALA A 48 7.35 -5.38 -6.56
N VAL A 49 6.19 -5.84 -6.12
CA VAL A 49 4.99 -4.99 -5.98
C VAL A 49 5.20 -4.04 -4.80
N VAL A 50 4.88 -2.77 -5.00
CA VAL A 50 4.82 -1.76 -3.92
C VAL A 50 3.39 -1.73 -3.39
N ASP A 51 3.23 -2.10 -2.12
CA ASP A 51 1.93 -2.38 -1.54
C ASP A 51 1.69 -1.56 -0.26
N THR A 52 0.84 -0.56 -0.33
CA THR A 52 0.36 0.18 0.84
C THR A 52 -0.77 -0.57 1.59
N GLY A 53 -1.27 -1.66 1.03
CA GLY A 53 -2.23 -2.57 1.67
C GLY A 53 -1.59 -3.60 2.60
N SER A 54 -0.25 -3.66 2.68
CA SER A 54 0.48 -4.51 3.62
C SER A 54 1.66 -3.76 4.26
N THR A 55 2.29 -4.36 5.29
CA THR A 55 3.51 -3.84 5.91
C THR A 55 4.52 -4.97 6.07
N GLY A 56 5.73 -4.73 5.59
CA GLY A 56 6.82 -5.70 5.62
C GLY A 56 7.24 -6.19 4.24
N VAL A 57 8.41 -6.77 4.17
CA VAL A 57 9.00 -7.27 2.91
C VAL A 57 8.89 -8.77 2.84
N LEU A 58 8.37 -9.26 1.72
CA LEU A 58 8.26 -10.68 1.40
C LEU A 58 9.08 -10.97 0.15
N LEU A 59 9.95 -11.97 0.24
CA LEU A 59 10.71 -12.49 -0.90
C LEU A 59 10.65 -14.02 -0.90
N SER A 60 10.62 -14.63 -2.07
CA SER A 60 10.86 -16.07 -2.19
C SER A 60 12.18 -16.43 -1.47
N ALA A 61 12.20 -17.48 -0.68
CA ALA A 61 13.40 -17.89 0.05
C ALA A 61 14.59 -18.10 -0.91
N SER A 62 14.34 -18.63 -2.12
CA SER A 62 15.32 -18.80 -3.19
C SER A 62 15.94 -17.50 -3.73
N ALA A 63 15.27 -16.35 -3.52
CA ALA A 63 15.75 -15.04 -3.95
C ALA A 63 16.65 -14.34 -2.90
N ILE A 64 16.77 -14.92 -1.71
CA ILE A 64 17.57 -14.37 -0.61
C ILE A 64 18.93 -15.07 -0.56
N ALA A 65 19.99 -14.34 -0.85
CA ALA A 65 21.33 -14.92 -0.83
C ALA A 65 21.71 -15.43 0.56
N GLY A 66 22.14 -16.70 0.63
CA GLY A 66 22.57 -17.32 1.88
C GLY A 66 21.51 -17.37 2.97
N VAL A 67 20.23 -17.49 2.61
CA VAL A 67 19.07 -17.42 3.50
C VAL A 67 19.17 -18.32 4.74
N ASP A 68 19.84 -19.49 4.63
CA ASP A 68 20.00 -20.42 5.75
C ASP A 68 21.08 -19.99 6.77
N ARG A 69 21.89 -19.00 6.42
CA ARG A 69 22.95 -18.45 7.30
C ARG A 69 22.55 -17.12 7.93
N LEU A 70 21.43 -16.53 7.52
CA LEU A 70 20.95 -15.26 8.08
C LEU A 70 20.36 -15.46 9.48
N PRO A 71 20.49 -14.45 10.37
CA PRO A 71 19.79 -14.46 11.64
C PRO A 71 18.28 -14.61 11.43
N THR A 72 17.63 -15.50 12.19
CA THR A 72 16.21 -15.77 12.09
C THR A 72 15.45 -15.34 13.34
N LEU A 73 14.24 -14.82 13.14
CA LEU A 73 13.28 -14.48 14.20
C LEU A 73 12.16 -15.54 14.33
N GLY A 74 12.35 -16.70 13.70
CA GLY A 74 11.38 -17.81 13.71
C GLY A 74 10.45 -17.85 12.50
N THR A 75 9.46 -18.73 12.57
CA THR A 75 8.46 -18.89 11.52
C THR A 75 7.51 -17.71 11.45
N GLY A 76 6.99 -17.44 10.26
CA GLY A 76 6.04 -16.36 10.04
C GLY A 76 5.08 -16.61 8.90
N SER A 77 3.99 -15.85 8.92
CA SER A 77 3.04 -15.84 7.81
C SER A 77 2.38 -14.48 7.67
N LEU A 78 2.04 -14.12 6.42
CA LEU A 78 1.19 -12.97 6.10
C LEU A 78 0.06 -13.41 5.19
N THR A 79 -1.16 -12.96 5.50
CA THR A 79 -2.35 -13.29 4.71
C THR A 79 -2.78 -12.09 3.88
N TYR A 80 -2.94 -12.29 2.60
CA TYR A 80 -3.51 -11.34 1.66
C TYR A 80 -4.97 -11.70 1.40
N SER A 81 -5.88 -11.06 2.13
CA SER A 81 -7.33 -11.35 2.09
C SER A 81 -7.94 -11.12 0.71
N SER A 82 -7.42 -10.14 -0.05
CA SER A 82 -7.87 -9.83 -1.41
C SER A 82 -7.65 -10.96 -2.41
N SER A 83 -6.55 -11.70 -2.28
CA SER A 83 -6.20 -12.86 -3.13
C SER A 83 -6.45 -14.20 -2.47
N GLY A 84 -6.66 -14.23 -1.15
CA GLY A 84 -6.76 -15.44 -0.36
C GLY A 84 -5.46 -16.20 -0.17
N ARG A 85 -4.32 -15.59 -0.49
CA ARG A 85 -3.00 -16.21 -0.34
C ARG A 85 -2.48 -16.04 1.09
N ILE A 86 -1.90 -17.11 1.62
CA ILE A 86 -1.17 -17.11 2.89
C ILE A 86 0.30 -17.38 2.57
N MET A 87 1.13 -16.37 2.69
CA MET A 87 2.58 -16.48 2.52
C MET A 87 3.18 -17.05 3.80
N ARG A 88 3.80 -18.20 3.76
CA ARG A 88 4.42 -18.87 4.90
C ARG A 88 5.91 -19.01 4.70
N GLY A 89 6.67 -18.92 5.78
CA GLY A 89 8.10 -19.04 5.74
C GLY A 89 8.75 -18.71 7.09
N ARG A 90 9.92 -18.10 7.04
CA ARG A 90 10.64 -17.65 8.23
C ARG A 90 11.07 -16.19 8.10
N TRP A 91 11.03 -15.47 9.20
CA TRP A 91 11.57 -14.13 9.27
C TRP A 91 13.09 -14.20 9.39
N VAL A 92 13.81 -13.64 8.42
CA VAL A 92 15.25 -13.48 8.44
C VAL A 92 15.62 -12.01 8.53
N VAL A 93 16.78 -11.68 9.09
CA VAL A 93 17.24 -10.30 9.23
C VAL A 93 18.32 -10.02 8.19
N THR A 94 18.07 -9.08 7.31
CA THR A 94 19.00 -8.68 6.24
C THR A 94 18.77 -7.24 5.80
N SER A 95 19.77 -6.61 5.19
CA SER A 95 19.62 -5.32 4.54
C SER A 95 19.06 -5.49 3.13
N LEU A 96 18.33 -4.48 2.67
CA LEU A 96 17.74 -4.43 1.35
C LEU A 96 18.30 -3.25 0.56
N THR A 97 18.52 -3.45 -0.72
CA THR A 97 18.64 -2.37 -1.69
C THR A 97 17.33 -2.29 -2.47
N ILE A 98 16.66 -1.14 -2.44
CA ILE A 98 15.44 -0.85 -3.18
C ILE A 98 15.76 0.21 -4.23
N ALA A 99 15.39 -0.03 -5.48
CA ALA A 99 15.71 0.84 -6.61
C ALA A 99 14.52 1.02 -7.54
N GLY A 100 14.33 2.24 -8.01
CA GLY A 100 13.42 2.57 -9.10
C GLY A 100 14.15 2.65 -10.45
N ARG A 101 13.47 3.13 -11.49
CA ARG A 101 14.14 3.53 -12.75
C ARG A 101 15.16 4.64 -12.49
N ARG A 102 14.84 5.53 -11.56
CA ARG A 102 15.74 6.49 -10.93
C ARG A 102 15.65 6.32 -9.42
N GLY A 103 16.74 6.64 -8.76
CA GLY A 103 16.85 6.59 -7.31
C GLY A 103 17.05 5.18 -6.75
N ARG A 104 17.68 5.17 -5.59
CA ARG A 104 17.99 3.96 -4.83
C ARG A 104 18.17 4.29 -3.36
N ILE A 105 17.72 3.38 -2.50
CA ILE A 105 17.96 3.42 -1.06
C ILE A 105 18.51 2.08 -0.59
N VAL A 106 19.14 2.10 0.58
CA VAL A 106 19.57 0.89 1.31
C VAL A 106 18.97 0.95 2.71
N THR A 107 18.36 -0.14 3.16
CA THR A 107 17.84 -0.24 4.53
C THR A 107 18.93 -0.65 5.53
N ALA A 108 18.72 -0.36 6.80
CA ALA A 108 19.36 -1.08 7.89
C ALA A 108 18.94 -2.57 7.83
N PRO A 109 19.66 -3.48 8.50
CA PRO A 109 19.19 -4.85 8.67
C PRO A 109 17.80 -4.86 9.31
N MET A 110 16.85 -5.51 8.65
CA MET A 110 15.45 -5.54 9.06
C MET A 110 14.82 -6.91 8.80
N PRO A 111 13.69 -7.26 9.44
CA PRO A 111 12.99 -8.50 9.18
C PRO A 111 12.44 -8.57 7.75
N VAL A 112 12.73 -9.67 7.06
CA VAL A 112 12.20 -10.02 5.73
C VAL A 112 11.59 -11.42 5.83
N LEU A 113 10.37 -11.61 5.35
CA LEU A 113 9.75 -12.93 5.29
C LEU A 113 10.32 -13.70 4.07
N ALA A 114 11.17 -14.68 4.34
CA ALA A 114 11.65 -15.66 3.35
C ALA A 114 10.52 -16.68 3.13
N VAL A 115 9.82 -16.55 2.00
CA VAL A 115 8.62 -17.36 1.70
C VAL A 115 9.03 -18.70 1.12
N ASP A 116 8.62 -19.76 1.81
CA ASP A 116 8.84 -21.17 1.41
C ASP A 116 7.56 -21.82 0.87
N GLU A 117 6.39 -21.25 1.21
CA GLU A 117 5.10 -21.81 0.84
C GLU A 117 4.07 -20.70 0.61
N ILE A 118 3.26 -20.85 -0.43
CA ILE A 118 1.99 -20.17 -0.60
C ILE A 118 0.89 -21.16 -0.25
N ALA A 119 0.14 -20.91 0.83
CA ALA A 119 -1.08 -21.63 1.17
C ALA A 119 -2.30 -20.77 0.79
N CYS A 120 -3.49 -21.36 0.78
CA CYS A 120 -4.72 -20.70 0.43
C CYS A 120 -5.69 -20.64 1.61
N MET A 121 -6.42 -19.53 1.74
CA MET A 121 -7.55 -19.44 2.65
C MET A 121 -8.66 -20.42 2.24
N PRO A 122 -9.40 -21.00 3.19
CA PRO A 122 -10.57 -21.82 2.88
C PRO A 122 -11.56 -21.06 1.98
N ALA A 123 -12.19 -21.77 1.05
CA ALA A 123 -13.22 -21.26 0.14
C ALA A 123 -12.79 -20.22 -0.91
N VAL A 124 -11.50 -19.91 -1.08
CA VAL A 124 -11.02 -19.03 -2.15
C VAL A 124 -10.68 -19.83 -3.41
N ARG A 125 -11.54 -19.77 -4.44
CA ARG A 125 -11.41 -20.59 -5.65
C ARG A 125 -10.25 -20.24 -6.58
N ARG A 126 -9.66 -19.03 -6.46
CA ARG A 126 -8.64 -18.52 -7.38
C ARG A 126 -7.23 -18.54 -6.81
N CYS A 127 -7.03 -19.15 -5.64
CA CYS A 127 -5.72 -19.34 -5.05
C CYS A 127 -5.25 -20.74 -5.34
N THR A 128 -4.00 -20.90 -5.77
CA THR A 128 -3.33 -22.21 -5.96
C THR A 128 -2.20 -22.29 -4.94
N PRO A 129 -2.16 -23.32 -4.09
CA PRO A 129 -1.05 -23.55 -3.18
C PRO A 129 0.24 -23.87 -3.96
N GLU A 130 1.39 -23.42 -3.44
CA GLU A 130 2.68 -23.63 -4.07
C GLU A 130 3.77 -23.83 -3.00
N ARG A 131 4.64 -24.80 -3.21
CA ARG A 131 5.84 -25.01 -2.40
C ARG A 131 7.05 -24.43 -3.12
N HIS A 132 7.93 -23.78 -2.36
CA HIS A 132 9.15 -23.13 -2.86
C HIS A 132 8.90 -22.17 -4.04
N PRO A 133 7.98 -21.19 -3.89
CA PRO A 133 7.73 -20.23 -4.95
C PRO A 133 9.00 -19.43 -5.25
N ASP A 134 9.22 -19.08 -6.52
CA ASP A 134 10.37 -18.29 -6.97
C ASP A 134 10.01 -16.86 -7.42
N HIS A 135 8.72 -16.54 -7.41
CA HIS A 135 8.15 -15.29 -7.94
C HIS A 135 7.61 -14.33 -6.87
N VAL A 136 7.75 -14.65 -5.59
CA VAL A 136 7.27 -13.77 -4.53
C VAL A 136 8.25 -12.63 -4.32
N ALA A 137 7.79 -11.39 -4.55
CA ALA A 137 8.50 -10.18 -4.18
C ALA A 137 7.47 -9.06 -3.90
N MET A 138 7.40 -8.60 -2.65
CA MET A 138 6.47 -7.58 -2.19
C MET A 138 7.14 -6.62 -1.21
N LEU A 139 6.93 -5.34 -1.41
CA LEU A 139 7.35 -4.25 -0.54
C LEU A 139 6.09 -3.67 0.12
N GLY A 140 5.73 -4.20 1.28
CA GLY A 140 4.64 -3.69 2.11
C GLY A 140 5.07 -2.43 2.84
N ILE A 141 4.43 -1.31 2.53
CA ILE A 141 4.78 0.03 3.02
C ILE A 141 3.59 0.74 3.68
N GLY A 142 2.50 0.05 3.99
CA GLY A 142 1.31 0.62 4.61
C GLY A 142 1.40 0.79 6.13
N PHE A 143 0.39 1.41 6.69
CA PHE A 143 0.14 1.55 8.12
C PHE A 143 -1.15 0.80 8.50
N GLY A 144 -1.30 0.42 9.78
CA GLY A 144 -2.53 -0.14 10.33
C GLY A 144 -2.87 -1.54 9.80
N ARG A 145 -1.87 -2.33 9.43
CA ARG A 145 -2.10 -3.61 8.77
C ARG A 145 -2.12 -4.83 9.70
N GLN A 146 -1.64 -4.67 10.93
CA GLN A 146 -1.56 -5.76 11.90
C GLN A 146 -2.92 -6.44 12.17
N HIS A 147 -4.02 -5.67 12.12
CA HIS A 147 -5.38 -6.17 12.37
C HIS A 147 -6.02 -6.92 11.19
N ASP A 148 -5.44 -6.82 9.99
CA ASP A 148 -5.98 -7.49 8.78
C ASP A 148 -5.25 -8.80 8.48
N HIS A 149 -5.20 -9.71 9.46
CA HIS A 149 -4.52 -11.01 9.35
C HIS A 149 -3.04 -10.93 8.96
N GLN A 150 -2.38 -9.82 9.32
CA GLN A 150 -0.96 -9.60 9.10
C GLN A 150 -0.24 -9.41 10.45
N PRO A 151 -0.11 -10.46 11.26
CA PRO A 151 0.51 -10.37 12.59
C PRO A 151 1.96 -9.88 12.45
N GLY A 152 2.32 -8.88 13.27
CA GLY A 152 3.63 -8.25 13.21
C GLY A 152 3.87 -7.35 12.00
N ALA A 153 2.84 -6.95 11.25
CA ALA A 153 2.92 -5.93 10.22
C ALA A 153 2.98 -4.52 10.85
N THR A 154 4.05 -4.25 11.56
CA THR A 154 4.32 -3.04 12.33
C THR A 154 5.29 -2.11 11.60
N PRO A 155 5.35 -0.81 11.93
CA PRO A 155 6.22 0.16 11.24
C PRO A 155 7.70 -0.22 11.20
N ASP A 156 8.22 -0.97 12.19
CA ASP A 156 9.60 -1.48 12.20
C ASP A 156 9.89 -2.49 11.06
N ARG A 157 8.87 -3.02 10.40
CA ARG A 157 9.00 -3.87 9.22
C ARG A 157 8.78 -3.14 7.90
N ASN A 158 8.42 -1.86 7.95
CA ASN A 158 8.27 -1.06 6.75
C ASN A 158 9.66 -0.63 6.23
N PRO A 159 10.05 -1.04 5.01
CA PRO A 159 11.40 -0.77 4.49
C PRO A 159 11.69 0.72 4.28
N LEU A 160 10.66 1.56 4.08
CA LEU A 160 10.83 3.01 3.92
C LEU A 160 11.03 3.75 5.24
N LEU A 161 10.78 3.10 6.38
CA LEU A 161 11.06 3.62 7.72
C LEU A 161 12.38 3.08 8.31
N ASN A 162 13.07 2.21 7.58
CA ASN A 162 14.34 1.58 8.00
C ASN A 162 15.52 1.97 7.10
N ILE A 163 15.50 3.18 6.53
CA ILE A 163 16.53 3.61 5.58
C ILE A 163 17.82 3.93 6.30
N ALA A 164 18.92 3.28 5.88
CA ALA A 164 20.27 3.54 6.34
C ALA A 164 21.05 4.46 5.39
N GLN A 165 20.69 4.46 4.10
CA GLN A 165 21.33 5.27 3.07
C GLN A 165 20.30 5.77 2.03
N PRO A 166 20.20 7.12 1.83
CA PRO A 166 20.94 8.17 2.55
C PRO A 166 20.54 8.27 4.02
N LYS A 167 21.43 8.79 4.86
CA LYS A 167 21.18 8.98 6.29
C LYS A 167 20.30 10.21 6.55
N GLY A 168 19.58 10.18 7.69
CA GLY A 168 18.87 11.35 8.21
C GLY A 168 17.55 11.65 7.52
N LEU A 169 17.01 10.74 6.72
CA LEU A 169 15.66 10.90 6.18
C LEU A 169 14.62 10.75 7.29
N PRO A 170 13.59 11.62 7.32
CA PRO A 170 12.47 11.46 8.25
C PRO A 170 11.69 10.17 7.93
N HIS A 171 11.01 9.61 8.93
CA HIS A 171 10.12 8.44 8.76
C HIS A 171 8.81 8.84 8.06
N ARG A 172 8.99 9.51 6.92
CA ARG A 172 7.90 10.04 6.10
C ARG A 172 8.19 9.84 4.62
N TYR A 173 7.16 9.48 3.85
CA TYR A 173 7.24 9.30 2.40
C TYR A 173 5.92 9.67 1.73
N VAL A 174 6.01 10.04 0.45
CA VAL A 174 4.87 10.32 -0.41
C VAL A 174 4.82 9.28 -1.53
N VAL A 175 3.67 8.63 -1.68
CA VAL A 175 3.37 7.72 -2.78
C VAL A 175 2.57 8.48 -3.83
N THR A 176 3.07 8.52 -5.05
CA THR A 176 2.45 9.16 -6.21
C THR A 176 2.20 8.11 -7.29
N ARG A 177 1.49 8.46 -8.35
CA ARG A 177 1.33 7.55 -9.51
C ARG A 177 2.65 7.24 -10.25
N TYR A 178 3.72 7.98 -10.00
CA TYR A 178 5.00 7.83 -10.71
C TYR A 178 6.09 7.17 -9.88
N GLY A 179 5.96 7.20 -8.55
CA GLY A 179 7.02 6.74 -7.66
C GLY A 179 6.81 7.16 -6.22
N ILE A 180 7.85 6.97 -5.42
CA ILE A 180 7.89 7.31 -4.00
C ILE A 180 8.90 8.43 -3.79
N ARG A 181 8.51 9.47 -3.06
CA ARG A 181 9.39 10.56 -2.62
C ARG A 181 9.69 10.42 -1.13
N LEU A 182 10.96 10.57 -0.80
CA LEU A 182 11.50 10.47 0.55
C LEU A 182 12.27 11.74 0.88
N GLY A 183 12.22 12.20 2.12
CA GLY A 183 12.98 13.36 2.57
C GLY A 183 12.47 14.72 2.03
N THR A 184 11.25 14.77 1.47
CA THR A 184 10.67 16.01 0.96
C THR A 184 9.91 16.76 2.05
N ALA A 185 10.01 18.11 2.08
CA ALA A 185 9.25 18.99 2.94
C ALA A 185 7.87 19.32 2.34
N ASP A 186 7.15 18.31 1.83
CA ASP A 186 5.83 18.48 1.21
C ASP A 186 4.82 19.06 2.23
N THR A 187 4.38 20.30 2.04
CA THR A 187 3.54 21.04 3.00
C THR A 187 2.09 21.23 2.56
N ASP A 188 1.77 20.95 1.30
CA ASP A 188 0.47 21.20 0.67
C ASP A 188 -0.48 19.99 0.70
N PHE A 189 -0.35 19.12 1.72
CA PHE A 189 -1.24 18.01 1.96
C PHE A 189 -2.36 18.35 2.95
N ILE A 190 -3.55 17.86 2.69
CA ILE A 190 -4.64 17.83 3.67
C ILE A 190 -4.38 16.65 4.59
N MET A 191 -4.02 16.95 5.84
CA MET A 191 -3.54 15.94 6.80
C MET A 191 -4.69 15.37 7.63
N VAL A 192 -4.66 14.06 7.83
CA VAL A 192 -5.56 13.30 8.71
C VAL A 192 -4.73 12.70 9.84
N LYS A 193 -5.07 13.08 11.08
CA LYS A 193 -4.43 12.50 12.27
C LYS A 193 -4.94 11.09 12.50
N LEU A 194 -4.00 10.16 12.64
CA LEU A 194 -4.30 8.78 12.97
C LEU A 194 -4.31 8.57 14.49
N VAL A 195 -5.06 7.60 14.93
CA VAL A 195 -5.08 7.14 16.32
C VAL A 195 -4.12 5.97 16.46
N ARG A 196 -3.34 5.93 17.52
CA ARG A 196 -2.54 4.74 17.85
C ARG A 196 -3.46 3.54 18.04
N ASP A 197 -3.06 2.40 17.53
CA ASP A 197 -3.77 1.14 17.77
C ASP A 197 -3.67 0.72 19.25
N ALA A 198 -4.43 -0.29 19.63
CA ALA A 198 -4.45 -0.78 21.03
C ALA A 198 -3.09 -1.32 21.51
N SER A 199 -2.21 -1.74 20.60
CA SER A 199 -0.85 -2.19 20.93
C SER A 199 0.12 -1.03 21.17
N GLY A 200 -0.22 0.17 20.70
CA GLY A 200 0.64 1.35 20.71
C GLY A 200 1.81 1.28 19.71
N THR A 201 1.87 0.24 18.88
CA THR A 201 2.99 -0.02 17.98
C THR A 201 2.70 0.39 16.53
N ASP A 202 1.42 0.58 16.17
CA ASP A 202 0.99 0.97 14.82
C ASP A 202 -0.12 2.03 14.89
N TRP A 203 -0.64 2.41 13.73
CA TRP A 203 -1.69 3.41 13.56
C TRP A 203 -2.98 2.75 13.09
N SER A 204 -4.13 3.24 13.58
CA SER A 204 -5.43 2.83 13.06
C SER A 204 -5.62 3.31 11.62
N ALA A 205 -6.44 2.59 10.85
CA ALA A 205 -6.80 3.01 9.50
C ALA A 205 -7.49 4.40 9.52
N PRO A 206 -7.21 5.27 8.54
CA PRO A 206 -7.84 6.60 8.46
C PRO A 206 -9.35 6.48 8.26
N PRO A 207 -10.14 7.43 8.83
CA PRO A 207 -11.58 7.47 8.65
C PRO A 207 -11.95 7.87 7.22
N ALA A 208 -13.11 7.39 6.74
CA ALA A 208 -13.71 7.84 5.49
C ALA A 208 -15.23 7.63 5.50
N CYS A 209 -15.94 8.40 4.67
CA CYS A 209 -17.35 8.17 4.39
C CYS A 209 -17.55 7.95 2.89
N ILE A 210 -18.36 6.96 2.51
CA ILE A 210 -18.67 6.67 1.11
C ILE A 210 -20.14 6.87 0.82
N SER A 211 -20.43 7.48 -0.34
CA SER A 211 -21.78 7.65 -0.90
C SER A 211 -21.86 6.99 -2.27
N LEU A 212 -23.00 6.37 -2.57
CA LEU A 212 -23.34 5.82 -3.87
C LEU A 212 -24.53 6.62 -4.42
N GLY A 213 -24.39 7.24 -5.59
CA GLY A 213 -25.38 8.15 -6.15
C GLY A 213 -25.73 9.27 -5.17
N GLU A 214 -27.03 9.50 -4.99
CA GLU A 214 -27.59 10.47 -4.02
C GLU A 214 -27.83 9.85 -2.63
N GLY A 215 -27.37 8.62 -2.41
CA GLY A 215 -27.56 7.89 -1.16
C GLY A 215 -26.86 8.54 0.03
N GLN A 216 -27.40 8.32 1.22
CA GLN A 216 -26.77 8.79 2.46
C GLN A 216 -25.38 8.17 2.65
N PRO A 217 -24.38 8.94 3.11
CA PRO A 217 -23.04 8.41 3.33
C PRO A 217 -23.01 7.30 4.39
N ALA A 218 -22.19 6.28 4.15
CA ALA A 218 -21.82 5.28 5.13
C ALA A 218 -20.38 5.55 5.58
N CYS A 219 -20.16 5.76 6.86
CA CYS A 219 -18.84 6.10 7.40
C CYS A 219 -18.17 4.90 8.06
N GLY A 220 -16.84 4.86 7.97
CA GLY A 220 -15.96 3.84 8.52
C GLY A 220 -14.53 4.19 8.25
N THR A 221 -13.77 3.28 7.62
CA THR A 221 -12.34 3.47 7.35
C THR A 221 -12.00 3.27 5.88
N VAL A 222 -10.86 3.86 5.46
CA VAL A 222 -10.32 3.70 4.12
C VAL A 222 -8.90 3.10 4.16
N LEU A 223 -8.59 2.32 3.14
CA LEU A 223 -7.26 1.84 2.82
C LEU A 223 -6.92 2.25 1.39
N VAL A 224 -5.90 3.04 1.22
CA VAL A 224 -5.25 3.20 -0.09
C VAL A 224 -4.35 1.98 -0.27
N ASP A 225 -4.71 1.09 -1.18
CA ASP A 225 -4.04 -0.19 -1.38
C ASP A 225 -3.44 -0.26 -2.78
N THR A 226 -2.15 0.01 -2.89
CA THR A 226 -1.45 -0.04 -4.18
C THR A 226 -1.15 -1.46 -4.65
N GLY A 227 -1.32 -2.47 -3.80
CA GLY A 227 -1.10 -3.88 -4.13
C GLY A 227 -2.19 -4.51 -5.01
N ILE A 228 -3.29 -3.79 -5.28
CA ILE A 228 -4.39 -4.26 -6.10
C ILE A 228 -4.89 -3.19 -7.07
N THR A 229 -5.48 -3.62 -8.21
CA THR A 229 -6.07 -2.73 -9.23
C THR A 229 -7.60 -2.61 -9.12
N GLY A 230 -8.26 -3.50 -8.37
CA GLY A 230 -9.68 -3.41 -8.07
C GLY A 230 -9.95 -2.68 -6.77
N MET A 231 -11.22 -2.44 -6.47
CA MET A 231 -11.68 -1.88 -5.21
C MET A 231 -12.44 -2.95 -4.43
N PHE A 232 -12.29 -2.96 -3.09
CA PHE A 232 -13.16 -3.71 -2.20
C PHE A 232 -13.98 -2.74 -1.34
N LEU A 233 -15.25 -3.05 -1.16
CA LEU A 233 -16.18 -2.24 -0.42
C LEU A 233 -17.00 -3.09 0.54
N THR A 234 -17.03 -2.68 1.80
CA THR A 234 -18.00 -3.12 2.80
C THR A 234 -18.86 -1.94 3.18
N MET A 235 -20.16 -2.09 3.11
CA MET A 235 -21.11 -1.08 3.59
C MET A 235 -22.43 -1.74 4.03
N PRO A 236 -23.31 -1.02 4.77
CA PRO A 236 -24.61 -1.53 5.14
C PRO A 236 -25.44 -1.95 3.92
N PRO A 237 -26.16 -3.08 3.98
CA PRO A 237 -26.91 -3.61 2.83
C PRO A 237 -28.04 -2.67 2.36
N ASP A 238 -28.62 -1.88 3.25
CA ASP A 238 -29.64 -0.87 2.94
C ASP A 238 -29.11 0.32 2.13
N ARG A 239 -27.80 0.42 1.97
CA ARG A 239 -27.13 1.42 1.13
C ARG A 239 -26.75 0.91 -0.26
N LEU A 240 -27.02 -0.35 -0.57
CA LEU A 240 -26.72 -1.00 -1.83
C LEU A 240 -27.99 -1.22 -2.65
N ALA A 241 -27.88 -1.10 -3.97
CA ALA A 241 -28.90 -1.64 -4.86
C ALA A 241 -28.98 -3.15 -4.73
N SER A 242 -30.11 -3.74 -5.10
CA SER A 242 -30.32 -5.19 -5.08
C SER A 242 -30.87 -5.63 -6.44
N ILE A 243 -30.28 -6.70 -7.00
CA ILE A 243 -30.80 -7.40 -8.16
C ILE A 243 -31.02 -8.84 -7.72
N ASP A 244 -32.26 -9.33 -7.84
CA ASP A 244 -32.69 -10.68 -7.39
C ASP A 244 -32.25 -11.00 -5.95
N GLY A 245 -32.38 -10.00 -5.03
CA GLY A 245 -31.98 -10.15 -3.64
C GLY A 245 -30.46 -10.09 -3.40
N THR A 246 -29.64 -9.93 -4.44
CA THR A 246 -28.17 -9.86 -4.32
C THR A 246 -27.73 -8.40 -4.31
N PRO A 247 -27.02 -7.95 -3.25
CA PRO A 247 -26.45 -6.61 -3.19
C PRO A 247 -25.48 -6.36 -4.33
N THR A 248 -25.62 -5.21 -5.00
CA THR A 248 -24.82 -4.84 -6.17
C THR A 248 -24.60 -3.34 -6.26
N ILE A 249 -23.62 -2.93 -7.08
CA ILE A 249 -23.43 -1.55 -7.49
C ILE A 249 -23.54 -1.52 -9.03
N PRO A 250 -24.61 -0.96 -9.58
CA PRO A 250 -24.78 -0.88 -11.02
C PRO A 250 -23.69 -0.06 -11.71
N SER A 251 -23.43 -0.37 -12.98
CA SER A 251 -22.61 0.51 -13.85
C SER A 251 -23.31 1.86 -14.00
N GLY A 252 -22.52 2.93 -14.09
CA GLY A 252 -23.05 4.29 -14.12
C GLY A 252 -23.36 4.91 -12.76
N THR A 253 -23.14 4.17 -11.65
CA THR A 253 -23.34 4.71 -10.30
C THR A 253 -22.22 5.71 -9.95
N PRO A 254 -22.52 6.98 -9.62
CA PRO A 254 -21.56 7.88 -9.02
C PRO A 254 -21.09 7.38 -7.66
N VAL A 255 -19.80 7.36 -7.43
CA VAL A 255 -19.18 7.00 -6.14
C VAL A 255 -18.41 8.20 -5.64
N SER A 256 -18.61 8.55 -4.39
CA SER A 256 -17.86 9.62 -3.72
C SER A 256 -17.36 9.14 -2.37
N ILE A 257 -16.04 9.24 -2.15
CA ILE A 257 -15.36 8.86 -0.91
C ILE A 257 -14.80 10.14 -0.30
N ASP A 258 -15.36 10.57 0.83
CA ASP A 258 -14.81 11.64 1.65
C ASP A 258 -13.65 11.08 2.48
N LEU A 259 -12.44 11.55 2.20
CA LEU A 259 -11.19 11.12 2.83
C LEU A 259 -10.84 11.93 4.08
N THR A 260 -11.61 12.99 4.35
CA THR A 260 -11.41 13.91 5.47
C THR A 260 -12.73 14.19 6.20
N PRO A 261 -13.50 13.13 6.59
CA PRO A 261 -14.79 13.32 7.20
C PRO A 261 -14.68 14.15 8.49
N GLY A 262 -15.55 15.15 8.62
CA GLY A 262 -15.54 16.10 9.75
C GLY A 262 -14.61 17.30 9.55
N ASN A 263 -13.77 17.35 8.53
CA ASN A 263 -12.99 18.53 8.17
C ASN A 263 -13.78 19.41 7.17
N SER A 264 -14.70 20.22 7.69
CA SER A 264 -15.51 21.13 6.87
C SER A 264 -14.71 22.26 6.22
N ALA A 265 -13.53 22.60 6.76
CA ALA A 265 -12.67 23.65 6.23
C ALA A 265 -11.89 23.22 4.99
N ALA A 266 -11.59 21.91 4.87
CA ALA A 266 -10.86 21.34 3.75
C ALA A 266 -11.41 19.95 3.38
N PRO A 267 -12.65 19.84 2.88
CA PRO A 267 -13.22 18.56 2.48
C PRO A 267 -12.49 18.03 1.25
N LEU A 268 -12.04 16.78 1.31
CA LEU A 268 -11.39 16.13 0.19
C LEU A 268 -12.17 14.89 -0.22
N LYS A 269 -12.69 14.88 -1.44
CA LYS A 269 -13.44 13.77 -2.01
C LYS A 269 -12.70 13.14 -3.17
N PHE A 270 -12.60 11.82 -3.13
CA PHE A 270 -12.24 11.00 -4.28
C PHE A 270 -13.53 10.51 -4.93
N ALA A 271 -13.77 10.89 -6.17
CA ALA A 271 -15.01 10.56 -6.86
C ALA A 271 -14.76 10.00 -8.26
N PHE A 272 -15.62 9.07 -8.66
CA PHE A 272 -15.62 8.44 -9.99
C PHE A 272 -17.03 7.89 -10.30
N VAL A 273 -17.23 7.43 -11.56
CA VAL A 273 -18.45 6.72 -11.97
C VAL A 273 -18.12 5.27 -12.26
N THR A 274 -18.90 4.33 -11.73
CA THR A 274 -18.66 2.88 -11.96
C THR A 274 -18.80 2.54 -13.43
N GLY A 275 -17.86 1.74 -13.96
CA GLY A 275 -17.86 1.36 -15.37
C GLY A 275 -17.34 2.44 -16.35
N ALA A 276 -16.89 3.59 -15.86
CA ALA A 276 -16.27 4.63 -16.68
C ALA A 276 -14.84 4.24 -17.06
N SER A 277 -14.68 3.43 -18.10
CA SER A 277 -13.38 2.88 -18.53
C SER A 277 -12.38 3.95 -19.03
N ALA A 278 -12.86 5.13 -19.40
CA ALA A 278 -12.01 6.25 -19.81
C ALA A 278 -11.39 7.03 -18.63
N ASP A 279 -11.92 6.86 -17.39
CA ASP A 279 -11.37 7.50 -16.19
C ASP A 279 -10.33 6.56 -15.55
N PRO A 280 -9.02 6.88 -15.60
CA PRO A 280 -7.98 6.04 -15.02
C PRO A 280 -8.07 5.97 -13.49
N ALA A 281 -8.82 6.85 -12.85
CA ALA A 281 -9.06 6.82 -11.41
C ALA A 281 -10.23 5.91 -11.02
N ALA A 282 -11.09 5.52 -11.97
CA ALA A 282 -12.14 4.55 -11.72
C ALA A 282 -11.57 3.13 -11.66
N PRO A 283 -11.86 2.35 -10.60
CA PRO A 283 -11.42 0.97 -10.52
C PRO A 283 -12.12 0.12 -11.59
N SER A 284 -11.39 -0.82 -12.18
CA SER A 284 -11.95 -1.73 -13.20
C SER A 284 -13.05 -2.64 -12.66
N ARG A 285 -13.07 -2.85 -11.34
CA ARG A 285 -14.04 -3.69 -10.62
C ARG A 285 -14.16 -3.25 -9.17
N ILE A 286 -15.39 -3.25 -8.67
CA ILE A 286 -15.68 -3.13 -7.24
C ILE A 286 -16.20 -4.48 -6.74
N THR A 287 -15.56 -5.01 -5.71
CA THR A 287 -15.96 -6.25 -5.05
C THR A 287 -16.59 -5.93 -3.71
N LEU A 288 -17.86 -6.30 -3.55
CA LEU A 288 -18.55 -6.20 -2.27
C LEU A 288 -18.10 -7.33 -1.34
N ALA A 289 -17.70 -7.00 -0.13
CA ALA A 289 -17.17 -7.95 0.84
C ALA A 289 -17.74 -7.70 2.23
N GLY A 290 -18.06 -8.77 2.98
CA GLY A 290 -18.46 -8.69 4.38
C GLY A 290 -19.74 -7.89 4.66
N ILE A 291 -20.64 -7.77 3.69
CA ILE A 291 -21.89 -6.98 3.78
C ILE A 291 -22.71 -7.40 5.00
N GLY A 292 -23.12 -6.41 5.83
CA GLY A 292 -23.91 -6.63 7.05
C GLY A 292 -23.15 -7.37 8.18
N ARG A 293 -21.88 -7.71 8.00
CA ARG A 293 -21.06 -8.43 8.98
C ARG A 293 -19.90 -7.61 9.53
N ARG A 294 -19.52 -6.53 8.84
CA ARG A 294 -18.37 -5.68 9.18
C ARG A 294 -18.76 -4.20 9.09
N PRO A 295 -18.06 -3.33 9.82
CA PRO A 295 -18.17 -1.88 9.63
C PRO A 295 -17.86 -1.49 8.18
N THR A 296 -18.30 -0.30 7.79
CA THR A 296 -17.96 0.28 6.49
C THR A 296 -16.47 0.35 6.31
N PHE A 297 -15.99 -0.16 5.19
CA PHE A 297 -14.58 -0.20 4.83
C PHE A 297 -14.43 -0.03 3.33
N VAL A 298 -13.51 0.82 2.92
CA VAL A 298 -13.18 1.08 1.53
C VAL A 298 -11.71 0.76 1.30
N ASN A 299 -11.42 -0.23 0.46
CA ASN A 299 -10.10 -0.42 -0.12
C ASN A 299 -10.13 0.13 -1.54
N THR A 300 -9.45 1.24 -1.77
CA THR A 300 -9.55 1.99 -3.04
C THR A 300 -8.81 1.32 -4.21
N GLY A 301 -7.88 0.42 -3.93
CA GLY A 301 -6.90 -0.01 -4.93
C GLY A 301 -5.93 1.11 -5.34
N ALA A 302 -5.05 0.81 -6.30
CA ALA A 302 -4.02 1.72 -6.79
C ALA A 302 -4.56 2.91 -7.60
N HIS A 303 -5.78 2.80 -8.15
CA HIS A 303 -6.36 3.79 -9.07
C HIS A 303 -6.49 5.19 -8.48
N ILE A 304 -6.67 5.30 -7.16
CA ILE A 304 -6.75 6.58 -6.46
C ILE A 304 -5.52 7.47 -6.71
N LEU A 305 -4.33 6.88 -6.93
CA LEU A 305 -3.10 7.62 -7.22
C LEU A 305 -3.15 8.38 -8.54
N ASN A 306 -4.11 8.12 -9.42
CA ASN A 306 -4.34 8.93 -10.61
C ASN A 306 -5.01 10.28 -10.30
N ARG A 307 -5.54 10.46 -9.10
CA ARG A 307 -6.18 11.71 -8.64
C ARG A 307 -5.48 12.33 -7.44
N LEU A 308 -4.85 11.53 -6.59
CA LEU A 308 -4.28 11.97 -5.32
C LEU A 308 -2.87 11.43 -5.12
N ASP A 309 -1.98 12.27 -4.59
CA ASP A 309 -0.76 11.81 -3.92
C ASP A 309 -1.10 11.49 -2.47
N CYS A 310 -0.46 10.45 -1.92
CA CYS A 310 -0.68 9.99 -0.55
C CYS A 310 0.60 10.10 0.28
N LEU A 311 0.56 10.85 1.38
CA LEU A 311 1.65 10.99 2.33
C LEU A 311 1.42 10.10 3.54
N TYR A 312 2.49 9.47 4.01
CA TYR A 312 2.56 8.67 5.23
C TYR A 312 3.65 9.23 6.13
N ASP A 313 3.31 9.62 7.37
CA ASP A 313 4.22 10.14 8.38
C ASP A 313 4.10 9.31 9.65
N ALA A 314 5.09 8.45 9.89
CA ALA A 314 5.09 7.53 11.02
C ALA A 314 5.44 8.25 12.33
N ASP A 315 6.26 9.30 12.30
CA ASP A 315 6.67 10.04 13.49
C ASP A 315 5.50 10.85 14.04
N ALA A 316 4.78 11.56 13.14
CA ALA A 316 3.64 12.37 13.54
C ALA A 316 2.32 11.60 13.63
N GLY A 317 2.23 10.38 13.07
CA GLY A 317 1.00 9.61 12.97
C GLY A 317 -0.02 10.30 12.07
N LEU A 318 0.38 10.63 10.86
CA LEU A 318 -0.44 11.34 9.90
C LEU A 318 -0.49 10.57 8.58
N VAL A 319 -1.65 10.64 7.94
CA VAL A 319 -1.79 10.38 6.50
C VAL A 319 -2.22 11.68 5.86
N GLY A 320 -1.63 12.00 4.71
CA GLY A 320 -1.96 13.22 3.97
C GLY A 320 -2.42 12.89 2.56
N TYR A 321 -3.31 13.71 2.03
CA TYR A 321 -3.79 13.60 0.67
C TYR A 321 -3.61 14.93 -0.05
N ARG A 322 -3.18 14.88 -1.31
CA ARG A 322 -3.03 16.05 -2.16
C ARG A 322 -3.57 15.74 -3.54
N PRO A 323 -4.50 16.58 -4.09
CA PRO A 323 -4.93 16.42 -5.47
C PRO A 323 -3.76 16.52 -6.45
N VAL A 324 -3.70 15.59 -7.41
CA VAL A 324 -2.72 15.64 -8.49
C VAL A 324 -3.08 16.81 -9.41
N ARG A 325 -2.13 17.74 -9.61
CA ARG A 325 -2.30 18.81 -10.59
C ARG A 325 -2.37 18.20 -11.99
N GLN A 326 -3.44 18.52 -12.71
CA GLN A 326 -3.64 18.11 -14.11
C GLN A 326 -2.70 18.89 -15.03
#